data_32bd610ea2122f9ab0339ef5fc79b90f
#
_entry.id   32bd610ea2122f9ab0339ef5fc79b90f
#
_cell.length_a   1.000
_cell.length_b   1.000
_cell.length_c   1.000
_cell.angle_alpha   90.00
_cell.angle_beta   90.00
_cell.angle_gamma   90.00
#
_symmetry.space_group_name_H-M   'P 1'
#
loop_
_entity.id
_entity.type
_entity.pdbx_description
1 polymer ?
#
loop_
_entity_poly.entity_id
_entity_poly.type
_entity_poly.pdbx_seq_one_letter_code
_entity_poly.pdbx_strand_id
1 'polypeptide(L)'
;MMLKFQQICVSLLLPVLLNACAKPYLYPVAAGQSIPALYDDYALMNDGYKLPVHRWGNPVDQQAIVLATHGLNDYGLGFESTGKYMAGKGITLLSYDQRGFGDTAGHGYWHGSQRLIDDSRTMLSLIREQYPDKAIFLLGESMGGAVLLATLNQTNSDISGVILIAPAIWSRQTMPWYQRFLLWLAAHTVPAKELTGEGLDLMPSDNIEMLHALGQNPLVIKATRVDVLFGVTNLMDIASEASSNFTHASLILYGKHDQIRPRKPTCAWLQDLPEADSNNRERLIYENGYHMLNRDLQAEKVLADIADWINKSISTESGTIQQKHAVLARKGKSAVELSDFCKTTIND
;
A
#
# COMPACT_ATOMS: atom_id res chain seq x y z
N MET A 1 9.30 -59.14 -11.65
CA MET A 1 9.36 -58.62 -10.28
C MET A 1 9.47 -57.07 -10.29
N MET A 2 10.21 -56.45 -11.19
CA MET A 2 10.35 -54.99 -11.28
C MET A 2 9.06 -54.23 -11.66
N LEU A 3 8.22 -54.75 -12.59
CA LEU A 3 6.97 -54.05 -12.96
C LEU A 3 5.93 -53.96 -11.82
N LYS A 4 5.85 -54.93 -10.95
CA LYS A 4 4.93 -54.85 -9.77
C LYS A 4 5.39 -53.86 -8.72
N PHE A 5 6.70 -53.60 -8.60
CA PHE A 5 7.26 -52.61 -7.68
C PHE A 5 6.99 -51.18 -8.15
N GLN A 6 7.07 -50.93 -9.46
CA GLN A 6 6.74 -49.62 -10.05
C GLN A 6 5.25 -49.28 -9.92
N GLN A 7 4.35 -50.27 -10.11
CA GLN A 7 2.91 -50.02 -9.95
C GLN A 7 2.53 -49.76 -8.49
N ILE A 8 3.18 -50.41 -7.51
CA ILE A 8 2.93 -50.19 -6.09
C ILE A 8 3.44 -48.81 -5.65
N CYS A 9 4.60 -48.35 -6.14
CA CYS A 9 5.11 -47.02 -5.85
C CYS A 9 4.24 -45.90 -6.44
N VAL A 10 3.74 -46.07 -7.64
CA VAL A 10 2.84 -45.08 -8.31
C VAL A 10 1.47 -45.08 -7.60
N SER A 11 0.94 -46.22 -7.16
CA SER A 11 -0.34 -46.33 -6.45
C SER A 11 -0.29 -45.77 -5.01
N LEU A 12 0.87 -45.72 -4.38
CA LEU A 12 1.08 -45.13 -3.05
C LEU A 12 1.38 -43.63 -3.12
N LEU A 13 1.98 -43.16 -4.20
CA LEU A 13 2.25 -41.73 -4.43
C LEU A 13 0.99 -40.93 -4.82
N LEU A 14 0.06 -41.54 -5.57
CA LEU A 14 -1.16 -40.87 -6.02
C LEU A 14 -2.08 -40.38 -4.89
N PRO A 15 -2.40 -41.17 -3.84
CA PRO A 15 -3.23 -40.70 -2.73
C PRO A 15 -2.52 -39.70 -1.80
N VAL A 16 -1.19 -39.70 -1.75
CA VAL A 16 -0.42 -38.70 -0.99
C VAL A 16 -0.50 -37.36 -1.69
N LEU A 17 -0.50 -37.31 -3.02
CA LEU A 17 -0.65 -36.08 -3.80
C LEU A 17 -2.09 -35.53 -3.73
N LEU A 18 -3.10 -36.37 -3.57
CA LEU A 18 -4.51 -35.94 -3.48
C LEU A 18 -4.88 -35.34 -2.12
N ASN A 19 -4.13 -35.65 -1.06
CA ASN A 19 -4.32 -35.05 0.28
C ASN A 19 -3.40 -33.85 0.56
N ALA A 20 -2.53 -33.46 -0.38
CA ALA A 20 -1.54 -32.39 -0.21
C ALA A 20 -2.04 -31.00 -0.61
N CYS A 21 -3.32 -30.83 -0.97
CA CYS A 21 -3.86 -29.50 -1.26
C CYS A 21 -4.21 -28.78 0.05
N ALA A 22 -3.22 -28.17 0.68
CA ALA A 22 -3.46 -27.18 1.71
C ALA A 22 -4.17 -25.96 1.08
N LYS A 23 -5.11 -25.37 1.80
CA LYS A 23 -5.69 -24.08 1.38
C LYS A 23 -4.88 -22.96 2.02
N PRO A 24 -4.63 -21.84 1.30
CA PRO A 24 -4.12 -20.64 1.93
C PRO A 24 -4.98 -20.29 3.16
N TYR A 25 -4.32 -20.07 4.28
CA TYR A 25 -5.03 -19.78 5.52
C TYR A 25 -5.52 -18.34 5.53
N LEU A 26 -6.77 -18.16 5.93
CA LEU A 26 -7.34 -16.84 6.24
C LEU A 26 -7.63 -16.77 7.73
N TYR A 27 -7.14 -15.74 8.38
CA TYR A 27 -7.45 -15.52 9.80
C TYR A 27 -8.97 -15.39 10.00
N PRO A 28 -9.57 -16.09 10.97
CA PRO A 28 -11.03 -16.10 11.14
C PRO A 28 -11.58 -14.73 11.52
N VAL A 29 -12.83 -14.49 11.13
CA VAL A 29 -13.60 -13.31 11.57
C VAL A 29 -14.06 -13.56 13.00
N ALA A 30 -14.04 -12.53 13.85
CA ALA A 30 -14.76 -12.58 15.11
C ALA A 30 -16.27 -12.68 14.87
N ALA A 31 -16.97 -13.49 15.66
CA ALA A 31 -18.43 -13.69 15.52
C ALA A 31 -19.23 -12.54 16.18
N GLY A 32 -18.75 -11.30 16.10
CA GLY A 32 -19.38 -10.13 16.73
C GLY A 32 -19.98 -9.18 15.70
N GLN A 33 -21.00 -8.43 16.10
CA GLN A 33 -21.45 -7.23 15.40
C GLN A 33 -21.27 -6.06 16.35
N SER A 34 -20.58 -5.01 15.88
CA SER A 34 -20.32 -3.78 16.63
C SER A 34 -20.68 -2.59 15.76
N ILE A 35 -21.04 -1.49 16.39
CA ILE A 35 -21.15 -0.21 15.69
C ILE A 35 -19.74 0.34 15.55
N PRO A 36 -19.27 0.60 14.32
CA PRO A 36 -17.96 1.18 14.09
C PRO A 36 -17.79 2.51 14.83
N ALA A 37 -16.61 2.73 15.41
CA ALA A 37 -16.31 3.97 16.13
C ALA A 37 -14.81 4.28 16.07
N LEU A 38 -14.47 5.57 15.99
CA LEU A 38 -13.10 6.05 16.04
C LEU A 38 -12.81 6.63 17.43
N TYR A 39 -11.85 6.05 18.14
CA TYR A 39 -11.33 6.50 19.42
C TYR A 39 -9.96 7.15 19.24
N ASP A 40 -9.35 7.62 20.30
CA ASP A 40 -8.07 8.32 20.22
C ASP A 40 -6.91 7.40 19.85
N ASP A 41 -6.92 6.14 20.30
CA ASP A 41 -5.84 5.15 20.17
C ASP A 41 -6.23 3.93 19.35
N TYR A 42 -7.51 3.74 19.00
CA TYR A 42 -7.96 2.66 18.15
C TYR A 42 -9.25 3.01 17.39
N ALA A 43 -9.52 2.28 16.33
CA ALA A 43 -10.81 2.24 15.66
C ALA A 43 -11.46 0.87 15.85
N LEU A 44 -12.76 0.84 16.17
CA LEU A 44 -13.57 -0.37 16.27
C LEU A 44 -14.27 -0.61 14.93
N MET A 45 -14.08 -1.80 14.36
CA MET A 45 -14.71 -2.22 13.11
C MET A 45 -16.06 -2.90 13.38
N ASN A 46 -16.88 -3.07 12.33
CA ASN A 46 -18.22 -3.65 12.43
C ASN A 46 -18.26 -5.09 12.96
N ASP A 47 -17.17 -5.83 12.82
CA ASP A 47 -17.00 -7.20 13.36
C ASP A 47 -16.36 -7.23 14.75
N GLY A 48 -16.21 -6.06 15.40
CA GLY A 48 -15.60 -5.94 16.73
C GLY A 48 -14.07 -5.96 16.72
N TYR A 49 -13.45 -6.01 15.53
CA TYR A 49 -12.00 -5.97 15.42
C TYR A 49 -11.48 -4.56 15.74
N LYS A 50 -10.37 -4.48 16.47
CA LYS A 50 -9.73 -3.21 16.83
C LYS A 50 -8.51 -2.98 15.95
N LEU A 51 -8.42 -1.77 15.38
CA LEU A 51 -7.28 -1.29 14.62
C LEU A 51 -6.61 -0.19 15.45
N PRO A 52 -5.38 -0.35 15.95
CA PRO A 52 -4.62 0.71 16.58
C PRO A 52 -4.51 1.93 15.67
N VAL A 53 -4.71 3.14 16.22
CA VAL A 53 -4.67 4.41 15.49
C VAL A 53 -3.56 5.28 16.03
N HIS A 54 -2.83 5.91 15.13
CA HIS A 54 -1.76 6.85 15.43
C HIS A 54 -2.11 8.21 14.81
N ARG A 55 -1.90 9.30 15.57
CA ARG A 55 -2.27 10.64 15.14
C ARG A 55 -1.15 11.63 15.36
N TRP A 56 -0.90 12.47 14.36
CA TRP A 56 0.02 13.60 14.43
C TRP A 56 -0.73 14.85 13.96
N GLY A 57 -0.71 15.88 14.79
CA GLY A 57 -1.48 17.10 14.58
C GLY A 57 -2.84 17.06 15.29
N ASN A 58 -3.55 18.17 15.23
CA ASN A 58 -4.89 18.32 15.80
C ASN A 58 -5.91 18.57 14.69
N PRO A 59 -6.82 17.62 14.41
CA PRO A 59 -7.79 17.76 13.33
C PRO A 59 -8.70 18.99 13.44
N VAL A 60 -8.92 19.49 14.66
CA VAL A 60 -9.76 20.67 14.89
C VAL A 60 -9.11 21.93 14.35
N ASP A 61 -7.80 22.09 14.60
CA ASP A 61 -7.06 23.32 14.29
C ASP A 61 -6.45 23.31 12.88
N GLN A 62 -6.37 22.15 12.22
CA GLN A 62 -5.70 22.00 10.94
C GLN A 62 -6.67 21.95 9.77
N GLN A 63 -6.19 22.30 8.57
CA GLN A 63 -7.04 22.49 7.39
C GLN A 63 -7.42 21.19 6.69
N ALA A 64 -6.55 20.19 6.78
CA ALA A 64 -6.72 18.90 6.13
C ALA A 64 -6.39 17.73 7.04
N ILE A 65 -6.97 16.59 6.71
CA ILE A 65 -6.70 15.30 7.33
C ILE A 65 -6.20 14.35 6.24
N VAL A 66 -5.09 13.68 6.51
CA VAL A 66 -4.55 12.59 5.69
C VAL A 66 -4.77 11.27 6.43
N LEU A 67 -5.51 10.34 5.84
CA LEU A 67 -5.57 8.96 6.31
C LEU A 67 -4.50 8.15 5.59
N ALA A 68 -3.50 7.67 6.34
CA ALA A 68 -2.36 6.94 5.82
C ALA A 68 -2.49 5.43 6.05
N THR A 69 -2.22 4.64 5.00
CA THR A 69 -2.31 3.18 4.97
C THR A 69 -0.94 2.60 4.60
N HIS A 70 -0.36 1.81 5.51
CA HIS A 70 1.02 1.33 5.43
C HIS A 70 1.24 0.16 4.45
N GLY A 71 2.50 -0.13 4.14
CA GLY A 71 2.93 -1.23 3.29
C GLY A 71 2.86 -2.61 3.96
N LEU A 72 3.17 -3.66 3.17
CA LEU A 72 3.28 -5.04 3.66
C LEU A 72 4.34 -5.13 4.75
N ASN A 73 4.06 -5.89 5.81
CA ASN A 73 4.95 -6.17 6.94
C ASN A 73 5.27 -4.97 7.84
N ASP A 74 4.76 -3.80 7.53
CA ASP A 74 4.91 -2.57 8.28
C ASP A 74 3.67 -2.31 9.17
N TYR A 75 3.58 -1.14 9.79
CA TYR A 75 2.47 -0.75 10.66
C TYR A 75 2.30 0.77 10.71
N GLY A 76 1.27 1.26 11.40
CA GLY A 76 0.90 2.67 11.37
C GLY A 76 1.98 3.65 11.82
N LEU A 77 2.81 3.29 12.83
CA LEU A 77 3.92 4.14 13.27
C LEU A 77 5.06 4.27 12.24
N GLY A 78 5.07 3.48 11.17
CA GLY A 78 5.96 3.71 10.03
C GLY A 78 5.80 5.10 9.41
N PHE A 79 4.68 5.77 9.67
CA PHE A 79 4.42 7.15 9.26
C PHE A 79 4.80 8.22 10.30
N GLU A 80 5.52 7.90 11.38
CA GLU A 80 5.81 8.86 12.45
C GLU A 80 6.53 10.13 11.94
N SER A 81 7.60 9.98 11.15
CA SER A 81 8.33 11.12 10.58
C SER A 81 7.46 11.92 9.61
N THR A 82 6.70 11.22 8.75
CA THR A 82 5.73 11.81 7.83
C THR A 82 4.67 12.61 8.60
N GLY A 83 4.09 12.01 9.64
CA GLY A 83 3.05 12.64 10.46
C GLY A 83 3.54 13.88 11.20
N LYS A 84 4.74 13.83 11.80
CA LYS A 84 5.36 15.00 12.44
C LYS A 84 5.61 16.13 11.44
N TYR A 85 6.10 15.81 10.25
CA TYR A 85 6.32 16.78 9.19
C TYR A 85 5.01 17.44 8.75
N MET A 86 3.97 16.64 8.46
CA MET A 86 2.65 17.11 8.01
C MET A 86 1.99 17.98 9.08
N ALA A 87 2.07 17.60 10.35
CA ALA A 87 1.55 18.41 11.47
C ALA A 87 2.19 19.80 11.52
N GLY A 88 3.49 19.90 11.27
CA GLY A 88 4.21 21.16 11.14
C GLY A 88 3.80 22.01 9.92
N LYS A 89 3.07 21.42 8.97
CA LYS A 89 2.54 22.11 7.76
C LYS A 89 1.04 22.40 7.85
N GLY A 90 0.41 22.23 9.02
CA GLY A 90 -1.02 22.47 9.20
C GLY A 90 -1.91 21.33 8.68
N ILE A 91 -1.37 20.12 8.58
CA ILE A 91 -2.06 18.93 8.07
C ILE A 91 -2.02 17.85 9.15
N THR A 92 -3.18 17.36 9.59
CA THR A 92 -3.24 16.20 10.47
C THR A 92 -3.02 14.91 9.68
N LEU A 93 -2.15 14.04 10.18
CA LEU A 93 -2.04 12.68 9.65
C LEU A 93 -2.56 11.69 10.67
N LEU A 94 -3.49 10.83 10.24
CA LEU A 94 -3.91 9.63 10.94
C LEU A 94 -3.41 8.40 10.17
N SER A 95 -2.87 7.44 10.88
CA SER A 95 -2.61 6.11 10.34
C SER A 95 -3.18 5.05 11.26
N TYR A 96 -3.31 3.83 10.77
CA TYR A 96 -3.78 2.71 11.57
C TYR A 96 -3.01 1.45 11.21
N ASP A 97 -2.90 0.54 12.18
CA ASP A 97 -2.35 -0.79 11.92
C ASP A 97 -3.40 -1.62 11.19
N GLN A 98 -3.11 -2.04 9.95
CA GLN A 98 -4.01 -2.91 9.19
C GLN A 98 -4.09 -4.30 9.81
N ARG A 99 -5.21 -5.00 9.64
CA ARG A 99 -5.39 -6.37 10.15
C ARG A 99 -4.25 -7.28 9.78
N GLY A 100 -3.72 -7.99 10.77
CA GLY A 100 -2.60 -8.91 10.62
C GLY A 100 -1.23 -8.26 10.66
N PHE A 101 -1.17 -6.94 10.88
CA PHE A 101 0.07 -6.17 10.96
C PHE A 101 0.09 -5.33 12.25
N GLY A 102 1.29 -4.87 12.64
CA GLY A 102 1.47 -4.05 13.82
C GLY A 102 0.95 -4.70 15.10
N ASP A 103 0.28 -3.93 15.96
CA ASP A 103 -0.28 -4.41 17.24
C ASP A 103 -1.75 -4.86 17.07
N THR A 104 -2.00 -5.71 16.07
CA THR A 104 -3.34 -6.24 15.80
C THR A 104 -3.44 -7.73 16.11
N ALA A 105 -4.64 -8.22 16.41
CA ALA A 105 -4.88 -9.65 16.55
C ALA A 105 -4.55 -10.40 15.24
N GLY A 106 -3.96 -11.59 15.35
CA GLY A 106 -3.55 -12.35 14.17
C GLY A 106 -2.38 -11.75 13.41
N HIS A 107 -1.47 -11.05 14.10
CA HIS A 107 -0.21 -10.54 13.56
C HIS A 107 0.54 -11.63 12.78
N GLY A 108 0.96 -11.33 11.55
CA GLY A 108 1.64 -12.25 10.65
C GLY A 108 0.72 -13.16 9.83
N TYR A 109 -0.62 -13.04 9.98
CA TYR A 109 -1.59 -13.80 9.20
C TYR A 109 -2.37 -12.91 8.23
N TRP A 110 -2.77 -13.49 7.09
CA TRP A 110 -3.62 -12.81 6.13
C TRP A 110 -5.09 -12.84 6.55
N HIS A 111 -5.71 -11.68 6.62
CA HIS A 111 -7.12 -11.53 6.99
C HIS A 111 -8.08 -11.47 5.79
N GLY A 112 -7.53 -11.39 4.58
CA GLY A 112 -8.30 -11.31 3.33
C GLY A 112 -8.35 -9.90 2.76
N SER A 113 -8.19 -9.79 1.44
CA SER A 113 -8.16 -8.50 0.72
C SER A 113 -9.43 -7.68 0.98
N GLN A 114 -10.61 -8.31 0.94
CA GLN A 114 -11.88 -7.60 1.13
C GLN A 114 -11.99 -6.96 2.52
N ARG A 115 -11.47 -7.62 3.58
CA ARG A 115 -11.49 -7.04 4.93
C ARG A 115 -10.60 -5.81 5.05
N LEU A 116 -9.42 -5.82 4.45
CA LEU A 116 -8.55 -4.63 4.42
C LEU A 116 -9.23 -3.47 3.69
N ILE A 117 -9.94 -3.76 2.60
CA ILE A 117 -10.73 -2.78 1.84
C ILE A 117 -11.89 -2.25 2.68
N ASP A 118 -12.65 -3.14 3.34
CA ASP A 118 -13.78 -2.76 4.20
C ASP A 118 -13.35 -1.93 5.40
N ASP A 119 -12.21 -2.26 6.02
CA ASP A 119 -11.61 -1.48 7.12
C ASP A 119 -11.21 -0.08 6.63
N SER A 120 -10.53 0.02 5.49
CA SER A 120 -10.16 1.30 4.90
C SER A 120 -11.37 2.18 4.60
N ARG A 121 -12.45 1.59 4.06
CA ARG A 121 -13.73 2.28 3.82
C ARG A 121 -14.38 2.74 5.13
N THR A 122 -14.37 1.87 6.16
CA THR A 122 -14.91 2.20 7.48
C THR A 122 -14.13 3.33 8.13
N MET A 123 -12.78 3.28 8.10
CA MET A 123 -11.92 4.35 8.60
C MET A 123 -12.23 5.69 7.93
N LEU A 124 -12.36 5.69 6.60
CA LEU A 124 -12.70 6.90 5.85
C LEU A 124 -14.06 7.45 6.27
N SER A 125 -15.08 6.59 6.42
CA SER A 125 -16.42 6.98 6.86
C SER A 125 -16.42 7.59 8.26
N LEU A 126 -15.69 6.98 9.20
CA LEU A 126 -15.57 7.47 10.57
C LEU A 126 -14.88 8.83 10.64
N ILE A 127 -13.82 9.04 9.85
CA ILE A 127 -13.14 10.33 9.76
C ILE A 127 -14.07 11.38 9.16
N ARG A 128 -14.82 11.06 8.11
CA ARG A 128 -15.75 11.99 7.46
C ARG A 128 -16.91 12.37 8.41
N GLU A 129 -17.43 11.40 9.17
CA GLU A 129 -18.47 11.65 10.16
C GLU A 129 -17.98 12.56 11.29
N GLN A 130 -16.76 12.31 11.80
CA GLN A 130 -16.20 13.08 12.90
C GLN A 130 -15.72 14.48 12.46
N TYR A 131 -15.31 14.65 11.20
CA TYR A 131 -14.74 15.89 10.66
C TYR A 131 -15.37 16.25 9.29
N PRO A 132 -16.69 16.58 9.26
CA PRO A 132 -17.43 16.75 8.00
C PRO A 132 -16.91 17.90 7.12
N ASP A 133 -16.37 18.95 7.74
CA ASP A 133 -15.94 20.17 7.05
C ASP A 133 -14.45 20.16 6.64
N LYS A 134 -13.72 19.07 6.90
CA LYS A 134 -12.29 19.01 6.61
C LYS A 134 -12.03 18.39 5.23
N ALA A 135 -11.04 18.95 4.53
CA ALA A 135 -10.50 18.31 3.34
C ALA A 135 -9.82 16.99 3.74
N ILE A 136 -10.26 15.87 3.14
CA ILE A 136 -9.72 14.54 3.45
C ILE A 136 -8.90 14.05 2.26
N PHE A 137 -7.66 13.69 2.55
CA PHE A 137 -6.75 13.02 1.62
C PHE A 137 -6.44 11.61 2.08
N LEU A 138 -6.20 10.72 1.13
CA LEU A 138 -5.74 9.36 1.39
C LEU A 138 -4.28 9.24 0.98
N LEU A 139 -3.45 8.60 1.82
CA LEU A 139 -2.07 8.29 1.50
C LEU A 139 -1.85 6.78 1.63
N GLY A 140 -1.38 6.13 0.57
CA GLY A 140 -1.08 4.70 0.57
C GLY A 140 0.34 4.41 0.13
N GLU A 141 1.11 3.72 0.97
CA GLU A 141 2.44 3.23 0.64
C GLU A 141 2.37 1.75 0.25
N SER A 142 2.92 1.38 -0.90
CA SER A 142 3.05 -0.01 -1.33
C SER A 142 1.72 -0.78 -1.27
N MET A 143 1.58 -1.80 -0.42
CA MET A 143 0.33 -2.54 -0.18
C MET A 143 -0.82 -1.60 0.21
N GLY A 144 -0.55 -0.58 1.03
CA GLY A 144 -1.54 0.43 1.39
C GLY A 144 -2.11 1.17 0.18
N GLY A 145 -1.26 1.45 -0.83
CA GLY A 145 -1.71 2.01 -2.11
C GLY A 145 -2.66 1.08 -2.86
N ALA A 146 -2.42 -0.24 -2.83
CA ALA A 146 -3.33 -1.22 -3.41
C ALA A 146 -4.67 -1.28 -2.67
N VAL A 147 -4.64 -1.23 -1.33
CA VAL A 147 -5.87 -1.15 -0.51
C VAL A 147 -6.70 0.08 -0.89
N LEU A 148 -6.07 1.26 -1.01
CA LEU A 148 -6.77 2.49 -1.36
C LEU A 148 -7.37 2.45 -2.76
N LEU A 149 -6.64 1.99 -3.77
CA LEU A 149 -7.16 1.84 -5.13
C LEU A 149 -8.40 0.93 -5.16
N ALA A 150 -8.33 -0.21 -4.46
CA ALA A 150 -9.45 -1.14 -4.36
C ALA A 150 -10.64 -0.55 -3.56
N THR A 151 -10.37 0.22 -2.50
CA THR A 151 -11.38 0.90 -1.69
C THR A 151 -12.15 1.93 -2.52
N LEU A 152 -11.44 2.77 -3.27
CA LEU A 152 -12.03 3.84 -4.07
C LEU A 152 -12.87 3.35 -5.23
N ASN A 153 -12.59 2.16 -5.76
CA ASN A 153 -13.44 1.53 -6.79
C ASN A 153 -14.79 1.04 -6.23
N GLN A 154 -14.91 0.88 -4.92
CA GLN A 154 -16.11 0.37 -4.24
C GLN A 154 -16.90 1.45 -3.50
N THR A 155 -16.48 2.69 -3.54
CA THR A 155 -17.11 3.79 -2.80
C THR A 155 -17.07 5.09 -3.58
N ASN A 156 -18.18 5.85 -3.52
CA ASN A 156 -18.27 7.22 -4.00
C ASN A 156 -17.92 8.18 -2.84
N SER A 157 -16.75 8.05 -2.26
CA SER A 157 -16.33 8.89 -1.15
C SER A 157 -15.92 10.27 -1.63
N ASP A 158 -16.45 11.28 -0.96
CA ASP A 158 -16.01 12.67 -1.13
C ASP A 158 -14.64 12.87 -0.46
N ILE A 159 -13.58 12.80 -1.28
CA ILE A 159 -12.19 13.01 -0.88
C ILE A 159 -11.54 14.07 -1.75
N SER A 160 -10.64 14.86 -1.17
CA SER A 160 -9.94 15.94 -1.87
C SER A 160 -8.78 15.43 -2.73
N GLY A 161 -8.28 14.22 -2.48
CA GLY A 161 -7.26 13.60 -3.32
C GLY A 161 -6.58 12.38 -2.72
N VAL A 162 -5.73 11.74 -3.53
CA VAL A 162 -5.05 10.48 -3.20
C VAL A 162 -3.54 10.60 -3.44
N ILE A 163 -2.74 10.23 -2.46
CA ILE A 163 -1.29 10.16 -2.56
C ILE A 163 -0.89 8.67 -2.59
N LEU A 164 -0.19 8.24 -3.62
CA LEU A 164 0.26 6.87 -3.80
C LEU A 164 1.79 6.84 -3.85
N ILE A 165 2.41 6.22 -2.86
CA ILE A 165 3.86 6.03 -2.78
C ILE A 165 4.16 4.58 -3.18
N ALA A 166 4.80 4.38 -4.33
CA ALA A 166 5.19 3.09 -4.87
C ALA A 166 4.09 2.00 -4.73
N PRO A 167 2.82 2.27 -5.18
CA PRO A 167 1.68 1.40 -4.90
C PRO A 167 1.88 -0.01 -5.44
N ALA A 168 1.36 -0.99 -4.70
CA ALA A 168 1.46 -2.41 -5.04
C ALA A 168 0.45 -2.81 -6.12
N ILE A 169 0.84 -2.67 -7.39
CA ILE A 169 -0.03 -2.90 -8.57
C ILE A 169 0.48 -4.00 -9.51
N TRP A 170 1.50 -4.75 -9.12
CA TRP A 170 2.05 -5.82 -9.93
C TRP A 170 1.13 -7.05 -9.92
N SER A 171 0.11 -7.01 -10.76
CA SER A 171 -0.90 -8.07 -10.87
C SER A 171 -0.40 -9.30 -11.62
N ARG A 172 -1.12 -10.43 -11.47
CA ARG A 172 -0.85 -11.67 -12.20
C ARG A 172 -0.94 -11.51 -13.74
N GLN A 173 -1.62 -10.49 -14.25
CA GLN A 173 -1.69 -10.22 -15.70
C GLN A 173 -0.31 -9.91 -16.29
N THR A 174 0.54 -9.20 -15.53
CA THR A 174 1.89 -8.80 -15.95
C THR A 174 3.00 -9.68 -15.35
N MET A 175 2.65 -10.55 -14.40
CA MET A 175 3.60 -11.46 -13.74
C MET A 175 3.94 -12.65 -14.67
N PRO A 176 5.22 -13.06 -14.78
CA PRO A 176 5.63 -14.24 -15.53
C PRO A 176 4.87 -15.49 -15.12
N TRP A 177 4.48 -16.33 -16.07
CA TRP A 177 3.65 -17.51 -15.82
C TRP A 177 4.25 -18.47 -14.77
N TYR A 178 5.57 -18.64 -14.77
CA TYR A 178 6.27 -19.53 -13.83
C TYR A 178 6.21 -18.99 -12.39
N GLN A 179 6.29 -17.68 -12.19
CA GLN A 179 6.14 -17.07 -10.85
C GLN A 179 4.71 -17.26 -10.33
N ARG A 180 3.72 -17.09 -11.19
CA ARG A 180 2.30 -17.34 -10.85
C ARG A 180 2.09 -18.79 -10.44
N PHE A 181 2.65 -19.73 -11.22
CA PHE A 181 2.54 -21.15 -10.94
C PHE A 181 3.26 -21.52 -9.63
N LEU A 182 4.50 -21.05 -9.42
CA LEU A 182 5.26 -21.34 -8.20
C LEU A 182 4.58 -20.75 -6.97
N LEU A 183 4.07 -19.53 -7.03
CA LEU A 183 3.32 -18.93 -5.93
C LEU A 183 2.04 -19.72 -5.62
N TRP A 184 1.29 -20.10 -6.65
CA TRP A 184 0.10 -20.93 -6.50
C TRP A 184 0.45 -22.29 -5.86
N LEU A 185 1.45 -22.96 -6.39
CA LEU A 185 1.89 -24.26 -5.87
C LEU A 185 2.32 -24.16 -4.40
N ALA A 186 3.17 -23.19 -4.07
CA ALA A 186 3.63 -22.98 -2.70
C ALA A 186 2.45 -22.66 -1.76
N ALA A 187 1.52 -21.81 -2.16
CA ALA A 187 0.35 -21.45 -1.37
C ALA A 187 -0.60 -22.64 -1.10
N HIS A 188 -0.60 -23.66 -2.00
CA HIS A 188 -1.45 -24.84 -1.85
C HIS A 188 -0.71 -26.09 -1.35
N THR A 189 0.60 -26.01 -1.09
CA THR A 189 1.40 -27.10 -0.54
C THR A 189 2.03 -26.74 0.81
N VAL A 190 2.58 -25.54 0.93
CA VAL A 190 3.30 -25.06 2.11
C VAL A 190 2.86 -23.65 2.54
N PRO A 191 1.56 -23.37 2.71
CA PRO A 191 1.03 -22.01 2.96
C PRO A 191 1.64 -21.35 4.19
N ALA A 192 1.93 -22.11 5.23
CA ALA A 192 2.49 -21.63 6.48
C ALA A 192 4.02 -21.41 6.44
N LYS A 193 4.68 -21.76 5.33
CA LYS A 193 6.13 -21.55 5.19
C LYS A 193 6.42 -20.06 5.22
N GLU A 194 7.31 -19.63 6.08
CA GLU A 194 7.80 -18.27 6.17
C GLU A 194 9.00 -18.07 5.25
N LEU A 195 9.00 -16.93 4.56
CA LEU A 195 10.05 -16.50 3.66
C LEU A 195 10.60 -15.17 4.16
N THR A 196 11.92 -15.07 4.26
CA THR A 196 12.63 -13.82 4.54
C THR A 196 13.10 -13.18 3.24
N GLY A 197 13.42 -11.90 3.26
CA GLY A 197 14.12 -11.23 2.17
C GLY A 197 15.63 -11.49 2.15
N GLU A 198 16.12 -12.32 3.05
CA GLU A 198 17.55 -12.59 3.20
C GLU A 198 18.13 -13.25 1.94
N GLY A 199 19.25 -12.73 1.46
CA GLY A 199 19.91 -13.21 0.24
C GLY A 199 19.32 -12.70 -1.08
N LEU A 200 18.29 -11.83 -1.04
CA LEU A 200 17.75 -11.21 -2.26
C LEU A 200 18.51 -9.93 -2.67
N ASP A 201 19.41 -9.42 -1.83
CA ASP A 201 20.18 -8.18 -2.03
C ASP A 201 19.31 -6.97 -2.46
N LEU A 202 18.04 -6.96 -2.03
CA LEU A 202 17.10 -5.87 -2.30
C LEU A 202 17.26 -4.75 -1.28
N MET A 203 17.38 -3.54 -1.77
CA MET A 203 17.50 -2.34 -0.94
C MET A 203 16.20 -1.53 -0.99
N PRO A 204 15.32 -1.63 0.03
CA PRO A 204 14.05 -0.89 0.04
C PRO A 204 14.22 0.61 0.34
N SER A 205 15.36 1.03 0.89
CA SER A 205 15.69 2.42 1.23
C SER A 205 17.21 2.60 1.29
N ASP A 206 17.71 3.82 1.05
CA ASP A 206 19.11 4.20 1.30
C ASP A 206 19.35 4.60 2.77
N ASN A 207 18.32 4.70 3.58
CA ASN A 207 18.39 5.01 5.01
C ASN A 207 18.66 3.75 5.84
N ILE A 208 19.93 3.37 5.91
CA ILE A 208 20.36 2.14 6.58
C ILE A 208 20.06 2.15 8.09
N GLU A 209 20.14 3.31 8.73
CA GLU A 209 19.82 3.44 10.15
C GLU A 209 18.34 3.10 10.41
N MET A 210 17.45 3.64 9.59
CA MET A 210 16.02 3.34 9.63
C MET A 210 15.75 1.86 9.36
N LEU A 211 16.41 1.23 8.38
CA LEU A 211 16.26 -0.20 8.09
C LEU A 211 16.71 -1.07 9.26
N HIS A 212 17.82 -0.70 9.95
CA HIS A 212 18.24 -1.39 11.17
C HIS A 212 17.20 -1.26 12.30
N ALA A 213 16.63 -0.07 12.49
CA ALA A 213 15.59 0.13 13.48
C ALA A 213 14.33 -0.71 13.18
N LEU A 214 13.89 -0.78 11.92
CA LEU A 214 12.81 -1.67 11.48
C LEU A 214 13.14 -3.15 11.73
N GLY A 215 14.39 -3.56 11.47
CA GLY A 215 14.85 -4.91 11.74
C GLY A 215 14.77 -5.32 13.21
N GLN A 216 14.89 -4.37 14.14
CA GLN A 216 14.80 -4.61 15.58
C GLN A 216 13.37 -4.48 16.14
N ASN A 217 12.45 -3.83 15.40
CA ASN A 217 11.10 -3.59 15.88
C ASN A 217 10.24 -4.88 15.83
N PRO A 218 9.68 -5.35 16.97
CA PRO A 218 8.89 -6.59 17.02
C PRO A 218 7.56 -6.50 16.26
N LEU A 219 7.02 -5.30 16.03
CA LEU A 219 5.77 -5.09 15.29
C LEU A 219 5.94 -5.13 13.77
N VAL A 220 7.19 -5.07 13.28
CA VAL A 220 7.53 -5.26 11.86
C VAL A 220 7.74 -6.75 11.58
N ILE A 221 7.07 -7.30 10.58
CA ILE A 221 7.17 -8.71 10.19
C ILE A 221 8.45 -8.91 9.35
N LYS A 222 9.36 -9.78 9.79
CA LYS A 222 10.63 -10.08 9.12
C LYS A 222 10.56 -11.32 8.23
N ALA A 223 9.63 -12.22 8.52
CA ALA A 223 9.42 -13.45 7.79
C ALA A 223 7.95 -13.54 7.38
N THR A 224 7.68 -13.51 6.09
CA THR A 224 6.33 -13.46 5.55
C THR A 224 5.87 -14.85 5.15
N ARG A 225 4.71 -15.27 5.63
CA ARG A 225 4.10 -16.52 5.25
C ARG A 225 3.73 -16.54 3.75
N VAL A 226 3.82 -17.70 3.15
CA VAL A 226 3.46 -17.89 1.72
C VAL A 226 1.99 -17.55 1.45
N ASP A 227 1.06 -17.91 2.36
CA ASP A 227 -0.35 -17.55 2.23
C ASP A 227 -0.61 -16.04 2.31
N VAL A 228 0.20 -15.28 3.07
CA VAL A 228 0.17 -13.81 3.08
C VAL A 228 0.63 -13.25 1.73
N LEU A 229 1.74 -13.75 1.17
CA LEU A 229 2.22 -13.33 -0.16
C LEU A 229 1.19 -13.62 -1.26
N PHE A 230 0.54 -14.78 -1.19
CA PHE A 230 -0.55 -15.13 -2.10
C PHE A 230 -1.74 -14.17 -1.94
N GLY A 231 -2.09 -13.82 -0.69
CA GLY A 231 -3.15 -12.87 -0.36
C GLY A 231 -2.86 -11.46 -0.86
N VAL A 232 -1.64 -10.97 -0.68
CA VAL A 232 -1.21 -9.68 -1.24
C VAL A 232 -1.26 -9.67 -2.76
N THR A 233 -0.90 -10.79 -3.41
CA THR A 233 -1.02 -10.89 -4.87
C THR A 233 -2.49 -10.84 -5.32
N ASN A 234 -3.42 -11.43 -4.56
CA ASN A 234 -4.86 -11.26 -4.83
C ASN A 234 -5.29 -9.80 -4.69
N LEU A 235 -4.79 -9.08 -3.68
CA LEU A 235 -5.05 -7.66 -3.50
C LEU A 235 -4.48 -6.83 -4.66
N MET A 236 -3.28 -7.15 -5.14
CA MET A 236 -2.68 -6.48 -6.31
C MET A 236 -3.49 -6.68 -7.59
N ASP A 237 -4.10 -7.87 -7.79
CA ASP A 237 -5.01 -8.10 -8.91
C ASP A 237 -6.24 -7.20 -8.81
N ILE A 238 -6.89 -7.12 -7.63
CA ILE A 238 -8.04 -6.24 -7.38
C ILE A 238 -7.66 -4.77 -7.61
N ALA A 239 -6.52 -4.32 -7.09
CA ALA A 239 -6.07 -2.94 -7.24
C ALA A 239 -5.75 -2.58 -8.69
N SER A 240 -5.14 -3.50 -9.44
CA SER A 240 -4.85 -3.32 -10.86
C SER A 240 -6.13 -3.20 -11.69
N GLU A 241 -7.13 -4.03 -11.43
CA GLU A 241 -8.45 -3.95 -12.07
C GLU A 241 -9.16 -2.65 -11.70
N ALA A 242 -9.16 -2.29 -10.42
CA ALA A 242 -9.76 -1.06 -9.90
C ALA A 242 -9.16 0.21 -10.52
N SER A 243 -7.88 0.16 -10.90
CA SER A 243 -7.16 1.29 -11.49
C SER A 243 -7.73 1.76 -12.83
N SER A 244 -8.45 0.89 -13.56
CA SER A 244 -9.11 1.24 -14.83
C SER A 244 -10.22 2.29 -14.65
N ASN A 245 -10.74 2.44 -13.43
CA ASN A 245 -11.78 3.41 -13.06
C ASN A 245 -11.24 4.54 -12.15
N PHE A 246 -9.92 4.60 -11.94
CA PHE A 246 -9.32 5.55 -11.02
C PHE A 246 -9.17 6.94 -11.64
N THR A 247 -10.16 7.82 -11.43
CA THR A 247 -10.22 9.18 -11.98
C THR A 247 -9.93 10.28 -10.94
N HIS A 248 -9.72 9.93 -9.66
CA HIS A 248 -9.50 10.88 -8.58
C HIS A 248 -8.25 11.74 -8.80
N ALA A 249 -8.30 13.00 -8.32
CA ALA A 249 -7.12 13.83 -8.16
C ALA A 249 -6.04 13.07 -7.39
N SER A 250 -4.81 13.02 -7.94
CA SER A 250 -3.80 12.14 -7.35
C SER A 250 -2.37 12.61 -7.54
N LEU A 251 -1.55 12.34 -6.52
CA LEU A 251 -0.11 12.48 -6.55
C LEU A 251 0.51 11.08 -6.47
N ILE A 252 1.21 10.66 -7.52
CA ILE A 252 1.80 9.32 -7.62
C ILE A 252 3.32 9.46 -7.60
N LEU A 253 3.97 8.80 -6.63
CA LEU A 253 5.38 8.94 -6.31
C LEU A 253 6.11 7.61 -6.48
N TYR A 254 7.23 7.63 -7.21
CA TYR A 254 8.12 6.48 -7.37
C TYR A 254 9.58 6.86 -7.21
N GLY A 255 10.37 5.93 -6.67
CA GLY A 255 11.82 5.99 -6.67
C GLY A 255 12.40 5.32 -7.91
N LYS A 256 13.42 5.94 -8.54
CA LYS A 256 14.12 5.36 -9.68
C LYS A 256 14.90 4.08 -9.31
N HIS A 257 15.31 3.98 -8.05
CA HIS A 257 16.02 2.83 -7.47
C HIS A 257 15.10 1.85 -6.74
N ASP A 258 13.78 1.94 -6.95
CA ASP A 258 12.84 0.96 -6.37
C ASP A 258 13.08 -0.42 -7.00
N GLN A 259 13.64 -1.34 -6.20
CA GLN A 259 13.92 -2.73 -6.55
C GLN A 259 12.77 -3.68 -6.16
N ILE A 260 11.81 -3.20 -5.35
CA ILE A 260 10.66 -4.00 -4.89
C ILE A 260 9.57 -4.04 -5.96
N ARG A 261 9.43 -2.95 -6.74
CA ARG A 261 8.44 -2.83 -7.82
C ARG A 261 9.12 -2.98 -9.18
N PRO A 262 8.81 -4.03 -9.97
CA PRO A 262 9.35 -4.15 -11.32
C PRO A 262 8.94 -2.95 -12.17
N ARG A 263 9.91 -2.31 -12.81
CA ARG A 263 9.70 -1.08 -13.59
C ARG A 263 8.72 -1.27 -14.73
N LYS A 264 8.82 -2.36 -15.48
CA LYS A 264 7.98 -2.63 -16.65
C LYS A 264 6.48 -2.64 -16.33
N PRO A 265 5.97 -3.44 -15.36
CA PRO A 265 4.56 -3.38 -14.97
C PRO A 265 4.15 -2.03 -14.37
N THR A 266 5.05 -1.36 -13.64
CA THR A 266 4.81 -0.01 -13.11
C THR A 266 4.58 1.00 -14.23
N CYS A 267 5.42 0.99 -15.27
CA CYS A 267 5.29 1.87 -16.42
C CYS A 267 4.00 1.58 -17.22
N ALA A 268 3.68 0.31 -17.44
CA ALA A 268 2.44 -0.06 -18.12
C ALA A 268 1.23 0.49 -17.34
N TRP A 269 1.18 0.26 -16.03
CA TRP A 269 0.11 0.78 -15.18
C TRP A 269 0.00 2.31 -15.22
N LEU A 270 1.12 3.05 -15.14
CA LEU A 270 1.12 4.51 -15.19
C LEU A 270 0.63 5.07 -16.53
N GLN A 271 0.85 4.34 -17.62
CA GLN A 271 0.39 4.71 -18.96
C GLN A 271 -1.08 4.38 -19.18
N ASP A 272 -1.58 3.29 -18.58
CA ASP A 272 -2.94 2.78 -18.76
C ASP A 272 -3.96 3.45 -17.81
N LEU A 273 -3.50 4.27 -16.85
CA LEU A 273 -4.41 5.01 -15.97
C LEU A 273 -5.29 5.97 -16.80
N PRO A 274 -6.63 5.97 -16.56
CA PRO A 274 -7.53 6.91 -17.22
C PRO A 274 -7.16 8.36 -16.86
N GLU A 275 -7.62 9.32 -17.69
CA GLU A 275 -7.49 10.73 -17.35
C GLU A 275 -8.21 11.03 -16.02
N ALA A 276 -7.62 11.92 -15.22
CA ALA A 276 -8.26 12.35 -13.98
C ALA A 276 -9.36 13.38 -14.29
N ASP A 277 -10.47 13.31 -13.57
CA ASP A 277 -11.65 14.18 -13.76
C ASP A 277 -11.32 15.67 -13.72
N SER A 278 -10.32 16.06 -12.94
CA SER A 278 -9.90 17.45 -12.73
C SER A 278 -8.61 17.83 -13.46
N ASN A 279 -8.07 16.98 -14.34
CA ASN A 279 -6.70 17.10 -14.86
C ASN A 279 -5.64 17.27 -13.75
N ASN A 280 -5.95 16.82 -12.54
CA ASN A 280 -5.12 17.02 -11.35
C ASN A 280 -4.44 15.70 -10.93
N ARG A 281 -3.73 15.08 -11.88
CA ARG A 281 -2.87 13.94 -11.59
C ARG A 281 -1.42 14.31 -11.83
N GLU A 282 -0.64 14.36 -10.75
CA GLU A 282 0.79 14.59 -10.79
C GLU A 282 1.54 13.25 -10.60
N ARG A 283 2.64 13.07 -11.35
CA ARG A 283 3.52 11.90 -11.25
C ARG A 283 4.93 12.39 -11.03
N LEU A 284 5.55 12.00 -9.92
CA LEU A 284 6.92 12.40 -9.59
C LEU A 284 7.80 11.17 -9.45
N ILE A 285 8.89 11.14 -10.20
CA ILE A 285 9.93 10.11 -10.14
C ILE A 285 11.17 10.71 -9.50
N TYR A 286 11.57 10.19 -8.33
CA TYR A 286 12.74 10.66 -7.60
C TYR A 286 14.00 9.95 -8.07
N GLU A 287 14.98 10.70 -8.57
CA GLU A 287 16.23 10.19 -9.16
C GLU A 287 16.99 9.27 -8.18
N ASN A 288 17.10 9.67 -6.91
CA ASN A 288 17.78 8.91 -5.87
C ASN A 288 16.79 8.22 -4.91
N GLY A 289 15.51 8.09 -5.28
CA GLY A 289 14.48 7.49 -4.45
C GLY A 289 14.49 5.96 -4.55
N TYR A 290 14.16 5.33 -3.44
CA TYR A 290 13.96 3.90 -3.31
C TYR A 290 12.47 3.58 -3.12
N HIS A 291 12.14 2.41 -2.57
CA HIS A 291 10.76 2.01 -2.34
C HIS A 291 10.08 2.80 -1.21
N MET A 292 10.82 3.07 -0.13
CA MET A 292 10.33 3.72 1.08
C MET A 292 10.57 5.24 1.04
N LEU A 293 10.10 5.91 -0.02
CA LEU A 293 10.40 7.31 -0.36
C LEU A 293 10.22 8.30 0.80
N ASN A 294 9.18 8.11 1.61
CA ASN A 294 8.88 8.97 2.77
C ASN A 294 9.80 8.73 3.98
N ARG A 295 10.74 7.78 3.86
CA ARG A 295 11.72 7.40 4.89
C ARG A 295 13.16 7.30 4.35
N ASP A 296 13.39 7.52 3.06
CA ASP A 296 14.70 7.62 2.45
C ASP A 296 15.50 8.81 3.02
N LEU A 297 16.81 8.86 2.78
CA LEU A 297 17.66 9.98 3.21
C LEU A 297 17.17 11.34 2.64
N GLN A 298 16.50 11.34 1.51
CA GLN A 298 15.89 12.54 0.90
C GLN A 298 14.38 12.69 1.20
N ALA A 299 13.85 12.00 2.23
CA ALA A 299 12.43 12.00 2.57
C ALA A 299 11.85 13.42 2.76
N GLU A 300 12.62 14.36 3.31
CA GLU A 300 12.16 15.74 3.51
C GLU A 300 11.66 16.38 2.22
N LYS A 301 12.32 16.13 1.08
CA LYS A 301 11.87 16.62 -0.22
C LYS A 301 10.55 15.97 -0.64
N VAL A 302 10.42 14.67 -0.47
CA VAL A 302 9.19 13.92 -0.79
C VAL A 302 8.02 14.45 0.05
N LEU A 303 8.25 14.67 1.34
CA LEU A 303 7.25 15.20 2.28
C LEU A 303 6.87 16.65 1.94
N ALA A 304 7.83 17.47 1.49
CA ALA A 304 7.55 18.83 1.02
C ALA A 304 6.67 18.83 -0.22
N ASP A 305 6.97 17.98 -1.20
CA ASP A 305 6.17 17.85 -2.43
C ASP A 305 4.74 17.38 -2.11
N ILE A 306 4.57 16.44 -1.16
CA ILE A 306 3.25 15.99 -0.69
C ILE A 306 2.48 17.13 -0.01
N ALA A 307 3.10 17.84 0.94
CA ALA A 307 2.46 18.94 1.66
C ALA A 307 2.08 20.09 0.71
N ASP A 308 2.95 20.45 -0.22
CA ASP A 308 2.69 21.47 -1.24
C ASP A 308 1.51 21.07 -2.15
N TRP A 309 1.43 19.80 -2.56
CA TRP A 309 0.32 19.29 -3.37
C TRP A 309 -1.01 19.35 -2.62
N ILE A 310 -1.05 18.93 -1.34
CA ILE A 310 -2.22 19.01 -0.48
C ILE A 310 -2.69 20.46 -0.35
N ASN A 311 -1.79 21.37 0.04
CA ASN A 311 -2.12 22.78 0.27
C ASN A 311 -2.63 23.46 -1.01
N LYS A 312 -2.06 23.14 -2.16
CA LYS A 312 -2.52 23.61 -3.47
C LYS A 312 -3.94 23.11 -3.78
N SER A 313 -4.23 21.85 -3.51
CA SER A 313 -5.55 21.25 -3.74
C SER A 313 -6.63 21.97 -2.91
N ILE A 314 -6.38 22.22 -1.63
CA ILE A 314 -7.30 22.95 -0.74
C ILE A 314 -7.54 24.38 -1.25
N SER A 315 -6.48 25.10 -1.65
CA SER A 315 -6.59 26.47 -2.14
C SER A 315 -7.40 26.57 -3.43
N THR A 316 -7.39 25.54 -4.27
CA THR A 316 -8.15 25.48 -5.52
C THR A 316 -9.64 25.26 -5.26
N GLU A 317 -9.98 24.41 -4.31
CA GLU A 317 -11.38 24.15 -3.88
C GLU A 317 -12.02 25.40 -3.26
N SER A 318 -11.25 26.19 -2.50
CA SER A 318 -11.74 27.44 -1.88
C SER A 318 -11.90 28.64 -2.83
N GLY A 319 -11.72 28.46 -4.13
CA GLY A 319 -12.07 29.46 -5.15
C GLY A 319 -11.08 30.60 -5.35
N THR A 320 -9.88 30.52 -4.81
CA THR A 320 -8.82 31.54 -4.99
C THR A 320 -8.08 31.31 -6.31
N ILE A 321 -8.58 31.89 -7.39
CA ILE A 321 -8.15 31.68 -8.81
C ILE A 321 -6.81 32.38 -9.11
N GLN A 322 -5.83 32.41 -8.28
CA GLN A 322 -4.59 33.15 -8.60
C GLN A 322 -3.33 32.31 -8.84
N GLN A 323 -3.39 30.97 -8.97
CA GLN A 323 -2.17 30.15 -9.04
C GLN A 323 -1.98 29.26 -10.28
N LYS A 324 -2.71 29.49 -11.39
CA LYS A 324 -2.46 28.72 -12.63
C LYS A 324 -1.07 28.87 -13.23
N HIS A 325 -0.31 29.91 -12.87
CA HIS A 325 1.01 30.21 -13.45
C HIS A 325 2.23 29.75 -12.64
N ALA A 326 2.08 29.34 -11.40
CA ALA A 326 3.21 28.86 -10.55
C ALA A 326 3.62 27.42 -10.79
N VAL A 327 2.77 26.60 -11.43
CA VAL A 327 2.97 25.16 -11.64
C VAL A 327 4.09 24.86 -12.65
N LEU A 328 4.34 25.73 -13.60
CA LEU A 328 5.38 25.55 -14.63
C LEU A 328 6.81 25.91 -14.17
N ALA A 329 6.96 26.59 -13.03
CA ALA A 329 8.25 27.11 -12.58
C ALA A 329 9.01 26.16 -11.63
N ARG A 330 8.39 25.10 -11.11
CA ARG A 330 9.00 24.13 -10.17
C ARG A 330 9.36 22.78 -10.78
N LYS A 331 9.64 22.68 -12.07
CA LYS A 331 10.45 21.58 -12.61
C LYS A 331 11.87 21.71 -12.06
N GLY A 332 11.99 21.48 -10.75
CA GLY A 332 13.29 21.36 -10.08
C GLY A 332 14.04 20.18 -10.68
N LYS A 333 15.35 20.36 -10.87
CA LYS A 333 16.32 19.46 -11.51
C LYS A 333 16.41 18.01 -10.97
N SER A 334 15.40 17.48 -10.27
CA SER A 334 15.44 16.18 -9.62
C SER A 334 14.22 15.26 -9.90
N ALA A 335 13.24 15.72 -10.67
CA ALA A 335 12.18 14.84 -11.17
C ALA A 335 12.61 14.28 -12.53
N VAL A 336 12.66 12.96 -12.65
CA VAL A 336 12.88 12.27 -13.92
C VAL A 336 11.57 12.35 -14.71
N GLU A 337 11.64 12.68 -15.99
CA GLU A 337 10.47 12.59 -16.87
C GLU A 337 9.98 11.13 -16.89
N LEU A 338 8.67 10.91 -16.81
CA LEU A 338 8.07 9.57 -16.86
C LEU A 338 8.53 8.80 -18.11
N SER A 339 8.65 9.52 -19.24
CA SER A 339 9.14 8.95 -20.50
C SER A 339 10.56 8.40 -20.36
N ASP A 340 11.43 9.06 -19.62
CA ASP A 340 12.82 8.64 -19.42
C ASP A 340 12.90 7.50 -18.40
N PHE A 341 12.11 7.57 -17.34
CA PHE A 341 11.96 6.45 -16.39
C PHE A 341 11.52 5.17 -17.07
N CYS A 342 10.57 5.26 -18.01
CA CYS A 342 10.00 4.11 -18.69
C CYS A 342 10.80 3.64 -19.91
N LYS A 343 11.69 4.46 -20.49
CA LYS A 343 12.55 4.08 -21.62
C LYS A 343 13.79 3.28 -21.20
N THR A 344 14.23 3.39 -19.96
CA THR A 344 15.49 2.78 -19.48
C THR A 344 15.36 1.26 -19.22
N THR A 345 14.52 0.55 -19.96
CA THR A 345 14.35 -0.91 -19.88
C THR A 345 15.31 -1.62 -20.84
N ILE A 346 16.59 -1.41 -20.70
CA ILE A 346 17.59 -2.26 -21.35
C ILE A 346 18.49 -2.76 -20.23
N ASN A 347 18.31 -4.02 -19.84
CA ASN A 347 19.07 -4.84 -18.87
C ASN A 347 18.49 -4.98 -17.45
N ASP A 348 17.20 -5.34 -17.33
CA ASP A 348 16.71 -6.01 -16.10
C ASP A 348 16.24 -7.44 -16.45
#